data_e87b5610f462663f289c7fd0096244d3
#
_entry.id   e87b5610f462663f289c7fd0096244d3
#
_cell.length_a   1.000
_cell.length_b   1.000
_cell.length_c   1.000
_cell.angle_alpha   90.00
_cell.angle_beta   90.00
_cell.angle_gamma   90.00
#
_symmetry.space_group_name_H-M   'P 1'
#
loop_
_entity.id
_entity.type
_entity.pdbx_description
1 polymer ?
#
loop_
_entity_poly.entity_id
_entity_poly.type
_entity_poly.pdbx_seq_one_letter_code
_entity_poly.pdbx_strand_id
1 'polypeptide(L)'
;SVGPTITLYEITPAEGVRISKIRNLEDDIALSLSALGIRIIAPIPGKGTIGIEVPNANPRIVPMQSILNSKKFQETTMELPIALGKTITNEVFMVDLAKAPHMLVAGATGQGKSVGLNAIVTSLLYKKHPAELKFVIVDPKKVEFSVYTPIERHFLAKLPDGEDAIITDVSKVVQTLNSLCIEMDTRYDLLRKAGCRNIKEYNAKFISRQ
;
A
#
# COMPACT_ATOMS: atom_id res chain seq x y z
N SER A 1 23.84 -3.87 1.77
CA SER A 1 22.91 -2.71 1.79
C SER A 1 22.24 -2.61 3.14
N VAL A 2 22.21 -1.42 3.75
CA VAL A 2 21.61 -1.18 5.06
C VAL A 2 20.28 -0.47 4.88
N GLY A 3 19.19 -1.17 5.17
CA GLY A 3 17.84 -0.62 5.18
C GLY A 3 17.43 -0.10 6.56
N PRO A 4 16.21 0.45 6.69
CA PRO A 4 15.72 0.98 7.98
C PRO A 4 15.57 -0.09 9.06
N THR A 5 15.11 -1.28 8.70
CA THR A 5 14.79 -2.38 9.62
C THR A 5 15.62 -3.63 9.38
N ILE A 6 16.14 -3.82 8.17
CA ILE A 6 16.87 -5.00 7.71
C ILE A 6 18.14 -4.57 6.99
N THR A 7 19.24 -5.29 7.23
CA THR A 7 20.46 -5.19 6.43
C THR A 7 20.52 -6.39 5.47
N LEU A 8 20.73 -6.11 4.18
CA LEU A 8 20.96 -7.12 3.16
C LEU A 8 22.45 -7.30 2.95
N TYR A 9 22.95 -8.50 3.24
CA TYR A 9 24.29 -8.96 2.86
C TYR A 9 24.18 -9.69 1.52
N GLU A 10 24.89 -9.20 0.52
CA GLU A 10 24.99 -9.86 -0.79
C GLU A 10 26.31 -10.62 -0.83
N ILE A 11 26.24 -11.93 -1.04
CA ILE A 11 27.40 -12.81 -1.04
C ILE A 11 27.49 -13.61 -2.35
N THR A 12 28.70 -13.84 -2.79
CA THR A 12 29.00 -14.77 -3.89
C THR A 12 29.54 -16.06 -3.28
N PRO A 13 28.89 -17.23 -3.50
CA PRO A 13 29.41 -18.49 -3.00
C PRO A 13 30.79 -18.77 -3.55
N ALA A 14 31.69 -19.32 -2.73
CA ALA A 14 32.96 -19.81 -3.22
C ALA A 14 32.75 -20.98 -4.20
N GLU A 15 33.71 -21.19 -5.08
CA GLU A 15 33.67 -22.26 -6.08
C GLU A 15 33.47 -23.62 -5.40
N GLY A 16 32.50 -24.41 -5.88
CA GLY A 16 32.15 -25.71 -5.31
C GLY A 16 31.19 -25.68 -4.11
N VAL A 17 30.81 -24.50 -3.58
CA VAL A 17 29.83 -24.39 -2.50
C VAL A 17 28.40 -24.35 -3.07
N ARG A 18 27.60 -25.36 -2.71
CA ARG A 18 26.20 -25.44 -3.15
C ARG A 18 25.31 -24.53 -2.31
N ILE A 19 24.31 -23.88 -2.95
CA ILE A 19 23.30 -23.02 -2.27
C ILE A 19 22.57 -23.76 -1.16
N SER A 20 22.28 -25.05 -1.36
CA SER A 20 21.63 -25.89 -0.33
C SER A 20 22.42 -25.95 0.96
N LYS A 21 23.76 -25.98 0.89
CA LYS A 21 24.61 -25.99 2.08
C LYS A 21 24.48 -24.67 2.86
N ILE A 22 24.40 -23.55 2.15
CA ILE A 22 24.21 -22.23 2.81
C ILE A 22 22.82 -22.15 3.46
N ARG A 23 21.78 -22.61 2.78
CA ARG A 23 20.41 -22.66 3.37
C ARG A 23 20.35 -23.52 4.63
N ASN A 24 21.02 -24.66 4.64
CA ASN A 24 21.05 -25.55 5.80
C ASN A 24 21.79 -24.96 7.02
N LEU A 25 22.57 -23.89 6.80
CA LEU A 25 23.29 -23.16 7.86
C LEU A 25 22.54 -21.89 8.35
N GLU A 26 21.27 -21.72 7.97
CA GLU A 26 20.47 -20.54 8.31
C GLU A 26 20.45 -20.27 9.83
N ASP A 27 20.18 -21.29 10.61
CA ASP A 27 20.14 -21.19 12.09
C ASP A 27 21.52 -20.88 12.67
N ASP A 28 22.58 -21.49 12.15
CA ASP A 28 23.95 -21.26 12.61
C ASP A 28 24.40 -19.82 12.29
N ILE A 29 24.03 -19.32 11.12
CA ILE A 29 24.32 -17.94 10.71
C ILE A 29 23.52 -16.95 11.60
N ALA A 30 22.24 -17.22 11.84
CA ALA A 30 21.41 -16.40 12.73
C ALA A 30 21.99 -16.35 14.15
N LEU A 31 22.43 -17.48 14.69
CA LEU A 31 23.06 -17.58 16.00
C LEU A 31 24.36 -16.78 16.06
N SER A 32 25.23 -16.92 15.06
CA SER A 32 26.52 -16.22 15.03
C SER A 32 26.38 -14.70 14.89
N LEU A 33 25.29 -14.23 14.29
CA LEU A 33 24.95 -12.82 14.15
C LEU A 33 24.10 -12.29 15.34
N SER A 34 23.79 -13.14 16.31
CA SER A 34 22.88 -12.82 17.42
C SER A 34 21.53 -12.24 16.94
N ALA A 35 21.04 -12.71 15.78
CA ALA A 35 19.80 -12.28 15.17
C ALA A 35 18.65 -13.20 15.58
N LEU A 36 17.45 -12.63 15.78
CA LEU A 36 16.22 -13.39 16.10
C LEU A 36 15.76 -14.28 14.95
N GLY A 37 16.29 -14.10 13.75
CA GLY A 37 16.03 -14.86 12.56
C GLY A 37 16.65 -14.14 11.38
N ILE A 38 16.96 -14.90 10.33
CA ILE A 38 17.46 -14.37 9.06
C ILE A 38 16.59 -14.92 7.94
N ARG A 39 16.70 -14.34 6.74
CA ARG A 39 16.08 -14.87 5.54
C ARG A 39 17.12 -14.97 4.43
N ILE A 40 17.22 -16.16 3.82
CA ILE A 40 18.13 -16.38 2.70
C ILE A 40 17.35 -16.30 1.39
N ILE A 41 17.77 -15.38 0.52
CA ILE A 41 17.26 -15.21 -0.84
C ILE A 41 18.30 -15.79 -1.80
N ALA A 42 18.00 -16.90 -2.42
CA ALA A 42 18.97 -17.58 -3.27
C ALA A 42 18.31 -18.19 -4.51
N PRO A 43 18.64 -17.71 -5.70
CA PRO A 43 19.46 -16.52 -5.99
C PRO A 43 18.70 -15.20 -5.81
N ILE A 44 19.40 -14.06 -5.71
CA ILE A 44 18.75 -12.76 -5.83
C ILE A 44 18.24 -12.62 -7.27
N PRO A 45 16.94 -12.26 -7.49
CA PRO A 45 16.39 -12.09 -8.83
C PRO A 45 17.21 -11.12 -9.68
N GLY A 46 17.62 -11.57 -10.88
CA GLY A 46 18.45 -10.79 -11.80
C GLY A 46 19.93 -10.70 -11.46
N LYS A 47 20.39 -11.38 -10.40
CA LYS A 47 21.78 -11.46 -9.98
C LYS A 47 22.18 -12.90 -9.72
N GLY A 48 23.45 -13.25 -9.95
CA GLY A 48 24.02 -14.57 -9.62
C GLY A 48 24.49 -14.70 -8.16
N THR A 49 24.04 -13.85 -7.28
CA THR A 49 24.46 -13.74 -5.89
C THR A 49 23.36 -14.21 -4.93
N ILE A 50 23.73 -14.47 -3.67
CA ILE A 50 22.84 -14.86 -2.59
C ILE A 50 22.66 -13.66 -1.66
N GLY A 51 21.41 -13.36 -1.29
CA GLY A 51 21.08 -12.37 -0.29
C GLY A 51 20.82 -13.00 1.08
N ILE A 52 21.40 -12.43 2.14
CA ILE A 52 21.08 -12.74 3.51
C ILE A 52 20.51 -11.49 4.15
N GLU A 53 19.21 -11.53 4.46
CA GLU A 53 18.52 -10.47 5.18
C GLU A 53 18.65 -10.69 6.68
N VAL A 54 19.24 -9.73 7.36
CA VAL A 54 19.45 -9.76 8.80
C VAL A 54 18.71 -8.59 9.44
N PRO A 55 17.82 -8.83 10.41
CA PRO A 55 17.17 -7.75 11.15
C PRO A 55 18.20 -6.84 11.85
N ASN A 56 17.99 -5.54 11.76
CA ASN A 56 18.84 -4.57 12.45
C ASN A 56 18.61 -4.67 13.96
N ALA A 57 19.67 -4.59 14.77
CA ALA A 57 19.57 -4.55 16.23
C ALA A 57 18.76 -3.34 16.71
N ASN A 58 18.88 -2.20 16.01
CA ASN A 58 18.14 -0.98 16.29
C ASN A 58 17.36 -0.55 15.04
N PRO A 59 16.15 -1.10 14.79
CA PRO A 59 15.35 -0.75 13.66
C PRO A 59 14.90 0.71 13.73
N ARG A 60 14.93 1.40 12.61
CA ARG A 60 14.49 2.80 12.49
C ARG A 60 13.09 2.87 11.94
N ILE A 61 12.24 3.68 12.57
CA ILE A 61 10.93 4.00 12.04
C ILE A 61 11.11 4.92 10.83
N VAL A 62 10.41 4.61 9.73
CA VAL A 62 10.35 5.47 8.55
C VAL A 62 9.17 6.42 8.70
N PRO A 63 9.38 7.72 8.94
CA PRO A 63 8.29 8.67 9.07
C PRO A 63 7.55 8.83 7.74
N MET A 64 6.22 8.81 7.76
CA MET A 64 5.38 9.01 6.56
C MET A 64 5.72 10.34 5.87
N GLN A 65 5.98 11.40 6.64
CA GLN A 65 6.38 12.71 6.12
C GLN A 65 7.61 12.63 5.21
N SER A 66 8.61 11.80 5.54
CA SER A 66 9.82 11.64 4.73
C SER A 66 9.52 10.99 3.37
N ILE A 67 8.50 10.14 3.32
CA ILE A 67 8.05 9.49 2.09
C ILE A 67 7.25 10.47 1.22
N LEU A 68 6.30 11.17 1.83
CA LEU A 68 5.46 12.16 1.14
C LEU A 68 6.28 13.31 0.55
N ASN A 69 7.34 13.75 1.25
CA ASN A 69 8.25 14.79 0.77
C ASN A 69 9.30 14.29 -0.23
N SER A 70 9.36 12.99 -0.51
CA SER A 70 10.32 12.46 -1.47
C SER A 70 9.99 12.93 -2.89
N LYS A 71 11.02 13.18 -3.68
CA LYS A 71 10.88 13.52 -5.11
C LYS A 71 10.05 12.46 -5.86
N LYS A 72 10.28 11.18 -5.56
CA LYS A 72 9.56 10.06 -6.16
C LYS A 72 8.04 10.15 -5.92
N PHE A 73 7.60 10.53 -4.71
CA PHE A 73 6.18 10.71 -4.42
C PHE A 73 5.63 11.99 -5.05
N GLN A 74 6.36 13.10 -4.98
CA GLN A 74 5.92 14.39 -5.49
C GLN A 74 5.72 14.40 -7.01
N GLU A 75 6.64 13.76 -7.75
CA GLU A 75 6.66 13.77 -9.22
C GLU A 75 6.00 12.54 -9.85
N THR A 76 5.39 11.64 -9.06
CA THR A 76 4.76 10.44 -9.61
C THR A 76 3.59 10.77 -10.53
N THR A 77 3.49 10.02 -11.62
CA THR A 77 2.37 10.07 -12.58
C THR A 77 1.33 8.97 -12.34
N MET A 78 1.45 8.22 -11.23
CA MET A 78 0.48 7.20 -10.84
C MET A 78 -0.88 7.84 -10.59
N GLU A 79 -1.96 7.15 -10.99
CA GLU A 79 -3.33 7.65 -10.80
C GLU A 79 -3.73 7.63 -9.31
N LEU A 80 -3.45 6.55 -8.60
CA LEU A 80 -3.70 6.42 -7.17
C LEU A 80 -2.43 5.93 -6.44
N PRO A 81 -1.43 6.80 -6.27
CA PRO A 81 -0.17 6.41 -5.64
C PRO A 81 -0.35 6.16 -4.15
N ILE A 82 0.03 4.99 -3.70
CA ILE A 82 0.14 4.64 -2.29
C ILE A 82 1.60 4.38 -1.94
N ALA A 83 2.08 5.09 -0.93
CA ALA A 83 3.44 4.96 -0.44
C ALA A 83 3.45 4.08 0.81
N LEU A 84 4.11 2.93 0.72
CA LEU A 84 4.09 1.89 1.75
C LEU A 84 5.32 1.91 2.65
N GLY A 85 6.31 2.74 2.34
CA GLY A 85 7.54 2.85 3.13
C GLY A 85 8.80 2.86 2.28
N LYS A 86 9.85 2.23 2.79
CA LYS A 86 11.13 2.09 2.09
C LYS A 86 11.52 0.63 1.93
N THR A 87 12.19 0.34 0.83
CA THR A 87 12.81 -0.97 0.59
C THR A 87 14.02 -1.19 1.47
N ILE A 88 14.56 -2.41 1.46
CA ILE A 88 15.83 -2.75 2.11
C ILE A 88 17.02 -1.97 1.54
N THR A 89 16.89 -1.40 0.33
CA THR A 89 17.89 -0.51 -0.28
C THR A 89 17.65 0.96 0.07
N ASN A 90 16.74 1.23 1.02
CA ASN A 90 16.37 2.58 1.49
C ASN A 90 15.67 3.45 0.43
N GLU A 91 15.14 2.85 -0.62
CA GLU A 91 14.36 3.54 -1.65
C GLU A 91 12.88 3.59 -1.29
N VAL A 92 12.20 4.67 -1.62
CA VAL A 92 10.75 4.80 -1.42
C VAL A 92 10.01 3.76 -2.26
N PHE A 93 9.19 2.94 -1.59
CA PHE A 93 8.36 1.93 -2.22
C PHE A 93 6.93 2.44 -2.38
N MET A 94 6.46 2.45 -3.61
CA MET A 94 5.14 2.95 -4.00
C MET A 94 4.51 2.03 -5.02
N VAL A 95 3.19 1.93 -4.96
CA VAL A 95 2.38 1.20 -5.96
C VAL A 95 1.18 2.05 -6.39
N ASP A 96 0.69 1.80 -7.58
CA ASP A 96 -0.51 2.43 -8.10
C ASP A 96 -1.74 1.56 -7.79
N LEU A 97 -2.59 2.02 -6.86
CA LEU A 97 -3.79 1.29 -6.48
C LEU A 97 -4.78 1.13 -7.65
N ALA A 98 -4.79 2.09 -8.59
CA ALA A 98 -5.63 2.00 -9.79
C ALA A 98 -5.28 0.80 -10.68
N LYS A 99 -4.02 0.35 -10.65
CA LYS A 99 -3.56 -0.84 -11.40
C LYS A 99 -3.77 -2.15 -10.63
N ALA A 100 -3.88 -2.09 -9.31
CA ALA A 100 -4.06 -3.28 -8.49
C ALA A 100 -5.37 -4.03 -8.74
N PRO A 101 -6.57 -3.49 -8.94
CA PRO A 101 -7.32 -2.44 -8.25
C PRO A 101 -7.81 -2.89 -6.87
N HIS A 102 -7.63 -4.17 -6.52
CA HIS A 102 -7.97 -4.76 -5.23
C HIS A 102 -6.71 -5.08 -4.45
N MET A 103 -6.75 -4.85 -3.14
CA MET A 103 -5.63 -5.12 -2.25
C MET A 103 -6.12 -5.76 -0.96
N LEU A 104 -5.48 -6.84 -0.57
CA LEU A 104 -5.64 -7.45 0.75
C LEU A 104 -4.44 -7.07 1.61
N VAL A 105 -4.71 -6.43 2.75
CA VAL A 105 -3.71 -6.12 3.75
C VAL A 105 -3.96 -6.97 4.99
N ALA A 106 -3.06 -7.88 5.29
CA ALA A 106 -3.16 -8.79 6.42
C ALA A 106 -1.97 -8.66 7.35
N GLY A 107 -2.18 -8.91 8.63
CA GLY A 107 -1.15 -8.89 9.66
C GLY A 107 -1.72 -9.29 11.01
N ALA A 108 -0.92 -9.96 11.83
CA ALA A 108 -1.27 -10.26 13.21
C ALA A 108 -1.35 -8.96 14.04
N THR A 109 -1.92 -9.06 15.22
CA THR A 109 -2.01 -7.94 16.16
C THR A 109 -0.61 -7.35 16.44
N GLY A 110 -0.46 -6.04 16.35
CA GLY A 110 0.81 -5.35 16.56
C GLY A 110 1.79 -5.38 15.37
N GLN A 111 1.48 -6.05 14.27
CA GLN A 111 2.34 -6.15 13.08
C GLN A 111 2.18 -4.99 12.08
N GLY A 112 1.50 -3.92 12.47
CA GLY A 112 1.43 -2.69 11.67
C GLY A 112 0.34 -2.66 10.60
N LYS A 113 -0.65 -3.59 10.59
CA LYS A 113 -1.76 -3.57 9.63
C LYS A 113 -2.48 -2.22 9.61
N SER A 114 -2.88 -1.69 10.76
CA SER A 114 -3.57 -0.40 10.86
C SER A 114 -2.67 0.76 10.42
N VAL A 115 -1.38 0.70 10.71
CA VAL A 115 -0.39 1.69 10.23
C VAL A 115 -0.29 1.66 8.70
N GLY A 116 -0.27 0.47 8.11
CA GLY A 116 -0.27 0.30 6.65
C GLY A 116 -1.53 0.85 5.99
N LEU A 117 -2.71 0.59 6.57
CA LEU A 117 -3.97 1.13 6.07
C LEU A 117 -4.01 2.66 6.17
N ASN A 118 -3.53 3.22 7.28
CA ASN A 118 -3.39 4.67 7.44
C ASN A 118 -2.40 5.27 6.44
N ALA A 119 -1.30 4.58 6.13
CA ALA A 119 -0.35 5.02 5.11
C ALA A 119 -0.99 5.09 3.71
N ILE A 120 -1.86 4.13 3.37
CA ILE A 120 -2.62 4.12 2.12
C ILE A 120 -3.55 5.35 2.05
N VAL A 121 -4.39 5.55 3.05
CA VAL A 121 -5.34 6.68 3.09
C VAL A 121 -4.58 8.01 3.05
N THR A 122 -3.55 8.17 3.87
CA THR A 122 -2.74 9.39 3.92
C THR A 122 -2.08 9.69 2.58
N SER A 123 -1.51 8.69 1.91
CA SER A 123 -0.92 8.87 0.57
C SER A 123 -1.89 9.47 -0.41
N LEU A 124 -3.11 8.96 -0.45
CA LEU A 124 -4.16 9.40 -1.35
C LEU A 124 -4.67 10.80 -0.99
N LEU A 125 -4.82 11.12 0.29
CA LEU A 125 -5.21 12.45 0.77
C LEU A 125 -4.19 13.52 0.36
N TYR A 126 -2.89 13.20 0.38
CA TYR A 126 -1.83 14.14 -0.02
C TYR A 126 -1.69 14.28 -1.54
N LYS A 127 -2.24 13.36 -2.32
CA LYS A 127 -2.06 13.36 -3.77
C LYS A 127 -3.30 13.74 -4.56
N LYS A 128 -4.49 13.54 -4.01
CA LYS A 128 -5.75 13.72 -4.74
C LYS A 128 -6.63 14.81 -4.11
N HIS A 129 -7.28 15.57 -4.99
CA HIS A 129 -8.30 16.52 -4.59
C HIS A 129 -9.63 15.81 -4.29
N PRO A 130 -10.47 16.31 -3.35
CA PRO A 130 -11.74 15.67 -3.03
C PRO A 130 -12.75 15.63 -4.20
N ALA A 131 -12.56 16.42 -5.24
CA ALA A 131 -13.32 16.33 -6.48
C ALA A 131 -12.94 15.11 -7.35
N GLU A 132 -11.73 14.55 -7.14
CA GLU A 132 -11.20 13.43 -7.92
C GLU A 132 -11.32 12.10 -7.18
N LEU A 133 -11.40 12.13 -5.83
CA LEU A 133 -11.38 10.95 -5.00
C LEU A 133 -12.34 11.08 -3.82
N LYS A 134 -13.11 10.03 -3.59
CA LYS A 134 -13.92 9.82 -2.39
C LYS A 134 -13.59 8.48 -1.77
N PHE A 135 -13.65 8.42 -0.45
CA PHE A 135 -13.50 7.20 0.32
C PHE A 135 -14.87 6.74 0.84
N VAL A 136 -15.11 5.46 0.79
CA VAL A 136 -16.12 4.75 1.56
C VAL A 136 -15.39 3.92 2.60
N ILE A 137 -15.54 4.25 3.87
CA ILE A 137 -14.81 3.62 4.97
C ILE A 137 -15.77 2.81 5.82
N VAL A 138 -15.44 1.53 6.00
CA VAL A 138 -16.15 0.61 6.89
C VAL A 138 -15.20 0.23 8.02
N ASP A 139 -15.61 0.56 9.26
CA ASP A 139 -14.84 0.26 10.48
C ASP A 139 -15.73 -0.42 11.53
N PRO A 140 -15.88 -1.77 11.47
CA PRO A 140 -16.70 -2.49 12.43
C PRO A 140 -16.23 -2.38 13.88
N LYS A 141 -14.94 -2.08 14.07
CA LYS A 141 -14.33 -1.93 15.40
C LYS A 141 -14.50 -0.54 16.00
N LYS A 142 -14.88 0.46 15.20
CA LYS A 142 -15.11 1.86 15.61
C LYS A 142 -13.90 2.62 16.14
N VAL A 143 -12.69 2.10 15.92
CA VAL A 143 -11.47 2.65 16.54
C VAL A 143 -10.30 2.87 15.58
N GLU A 144 -10.34 2.26 14.38
CA GLU A 144 -9.19 2.32 13.47
C GLU A 144 -9.21 3.56 12.58
N PHE A 145 -10.39 4.02 12.16
CA PHE A 145 -10.54 5.11 11.17
C PHE A 145 -11.27 6.36 11.69
N SER A 146 -11.63 6.42 12.96
CA SER A 146 -12.31 7.60 13.56
C SER A 146 -11.51 8.90 13.37
N VAL A 147 -10.20 8.81 13.25
CA VAL A 147 -9.31 9.95 12.97
C VAL A 147 -9.65 10.67 11.66
N TYR A 148 -10.33 10.02 10.73
CA TYR A 148 -10.75 10.60 9.44
C TYR A 148 -12.13 11.28 9.47
N THR A 149 -12.86 11.26 10.57
CA THR A 149 -14.13 11.98 10.70
C THR A 149 -14.06 13.46 10.31
N PRO A 150 -12.99 14.22 10.64
CA PRO A 150 -12.90 15.63 10.26
C PRO A 150 -12.92 15.91 8.74
N ILE A 151 -12.55 14.93 7.91
CA ILE A 151 -12.58 15.08 6.45
C ILE A 151 -13.89 14.60 5.80
N GLU A 152 -14.92 14.32 6.61
CA GLU A 152 -16.21 13.80 6.16
C GLU A 152 -16.78 14.59 4.99
N ARG A 153 -16.87 15.92 5.14
CA ARG A 153 -17.50 16.80 4.14
C ARG A 153 -16.77 16.83 2.80
N HIS A 154 -15.50 16.49 2.79
CA HIS A 154 -14.65 16.63 1.60
C HIS A 154 -14.36 15.29 0.93
N PHE A 155 -13.92 14.31 1.70
CA PHE A 155 -13.38 13.06 1.16
C PHE A 155 -14.24 11.82 1.40
N LEU A 156 -15.18 11.85 2.37
CA LEU A 156 -15.96 10.65 2.65
C LEU A 156 -17.28 10.66 1.86
N ALA A 157 -17.61 9.52 1.28
CA ALA A 157 -18.92 9.26 0.69
C ALA A 157 -19.74 8.37 1.62
N LYS A 158 -21.00 8.69 1.79
CA LYS A 158 -21.96 7.95 2.64
C LYS A 158 -23.33 7.87 1.98
N LEU A 159 -24.17 7.00 2.48
CA LEU A 159 -25.58 6.97 2.10
C LEU A 159 -26.28 8.29 2.46
N PRO A 160 -27.27 8.74 1.67
CA PRO A 160 -28.01 9.98 1.94
C PRO A 160 -28.61 10.05 3.34
N ASP A 161 -29.12 8.90 3.82
CA ASP A 161 -29.74 8.78 5.14
C ASP A 161 -28.76 8.37 6.26
N GLY A 162 -27.44 8.32 5.93
CA GLY A 162 -26.39 7.93 6.86
C GLY A 162 -26.02 9.07 7.80
N GLU A 163 -26.12 8.86 9.11
CA GLU A 163 -25.67 9.82 10.12
C GLU A 163 -24.15 9.93 10.13
N ASP A 164 -23.47 8.78 10.14
CA ASP A 164 -22.01 8.68 10.20
C ASP A 164 -21.41 8.41 8.83
N ALA A 165 -20.33 9.11 8.52
CA ALA A 165 -19.58 8.91 7.29
C ALA A 165 -18.71 7.65 7.32
N ILE A 166 -18.26 7.24 8.51
CA ILE A 166 -17.54 5.97 8.72
C ILE A 166 -18.58 4.94 9.16
N ILE A 167 -18.73 3.88 8.35
CA ILE A 167 -19.81 2.91 8.51
C ILE A 167 -19.38 1.86 9.54
N THR A 168 -20.13 1.74 10.60
CA THR A 168 -19.84 0.82 11.71
C THR A 168 -20.88 -0.29 11.88
N ASP A 169 -22.08 -0.12 11.33
CA ASP A 169 -23.18 -1.06 11.39
C ASP A 169 -23.20 -2.00 10.18
N VAL A 170 -23.26 -3.31 10.41
CA VAL A 170 -23.21 -4.34 9.37
C VAL A 170 -24.38 -4.23 8.37
N SER A 171 -25.57 -3.83 8.84
CA SER A 171 -26.73 -3.65 7.95
C SER A 171 -26.50 -2.51 6.97
N LYS A 172 -25.92 -1.41 7.45
CA LYS A 172 -25.54 -0.26 6.61
C LYS A 172 -24.39 -0.58 5.65
N VAL A 173 -23.50 -1.50 6.01
CA VAL A 173 -22.44 -1.98 5.08
C VAL A 173 -23.07 -2.62 3.86
N VAL A 174 -24.06 -3.51 4.03
CA VAL A 174 -24.73 -4.18 2.90
C VAL A 174 -25.44 -3.16 2.00
N GLN A 175 -26.15 -2.21 2.61
CA GLN A 175 -26.81 -1.12 1.86
C GLN A 175 -25.81 -0.29 1.06
N THR A 176 -24.67 0.04 1.67
CA THR A 176 -23.60 0.81 1.02
C THR A 176 -22.99 0.04 -0.15
N LEU A 177 -22.73 -1.25 0.01
CA LEU A 177 -22.21 -2.09 -1.07
C LEU A 177 -23.19 -2.18 -2.24
N ASN A 178 -24.49 -2.33 -1.96
CA ASN A 178 -25.54 -2.30 -2.99
C ASN A 178 -25.58 -0.95 -3.72
N SER A 179 -25.46 0.15 -2.98
CA SER A 179 -25.39 1.50 -3.58
C SER A 179 -24.15 1.68 -4.46
N LEU A 180 -22.99 1.13 -4.05
CA LEU A 180 -21.77 1.15 -4.86
C LEU A 180 -21.91 0.32 -6.15
N CYS A 181 -22.64 -0.80 -6.13
CA CYS A 181 -22.95 -1.55 -7.35
C CYS A 181 -23.79 -0.72 -8.32
N ILE A 182 -24.81 -0.02 -7.83
CA ILE A 182 -25.64 0.87 -8.65
C ILE A 182 -24.81 2.03 -9.23
N GLU A 183 -23.95 2.64 -8.42
CA GLU A 183 -23.05 3.69 -8.86
C GLU A 183 -22.07 3.20 -9.93
N MET A 184 -21.55 1.99 -9.78
CA MET A 184 -20.69 1.35 -10.78
C MET A 184 -21.42 1.18 -12.12
N ASP A 185 -22.64 0.65 -12.11
CA ASP A 185 -23.45 0.47 -13.32
C ASP A 185 -23.77 1.81 -13.99
N THR A 186 -24.10 2.83 -13.19
CA THR A 186 -24.31 4.20 -13.68
C THR A 186 -23.07 4.74 -14.37
N ARG A 187 -21.89 4.51 -13.82
CA ARG A 187 -20.62 4.92 -14.45
C ARG A 187 -20.32 4.15 -15.73
N TYR A 188 -20.62 2.86 -15.79
CA TYR A 188 -20.50 2.10 -17.03
C TYR A 188 -21.43 2.64 -18.12
N ASP A 189 -22.65 3.04 -17.79
CA ASP A 189 -23.55 3.68 -18.74
C ASP A 189 -23.02 5.02 -19.25
N LEU A 190 -22.40 5.83 -18.37
CA LEU A 190 -21.74 7.09 -18.79
C LEU A 190 -20.57 6.83 -19.73
N LEU A 191 -19.72 5.85 -19.42
CA LEU A 191 -18.62 5.46 -20.29
C LEU A 191 -19.11 4.99 -21.64
N ARG A 192 -20.15 4.17 -21.68
CA ARG A 192 -20.78 3.68 -22.91
C ARG A 192 -21.32 4.82 -23.75
N LYS A 193 -22.07 5.75 -23.16
CA LYS A 193 -22.63 6.92 -23.85
C LYS A 193 -21.54 7.83 -24.44
N ALA A 194 -20.42 7.96 -23.72
CA ALA A 194 -19.27 8.76 -24.15
C ALA A 194 -18.35 8.02 -25.14
N GLY A 195 -18.57 6.72 -25.41
CA GLY A 195 -17.69 5.89 -26.23
C GLY A 195 -16.29 5.74 -25.63
N CYS A 196 -16.20 5.72 -24.28
CA CYS A 196 -14.94 5.57 -23.54
C CYS A 196 -14.85 4.20 -22.89
N ARG A 197 -13.63 3.67 -22.73
CA ARG A 197 -13.38 2.36 -22.10
C ARG A 197 -13.09 2.43 -20.62
N ASN A 198 -12.65 3.59 -20.15
CA ASN A 198 -12.21 3.81 -18.76
C ASN A 198 -12.39 5.28 -18.35
N ILE A 199 -12.29 5.52 -17.04
CA ILE A 199 -12.46 6.85 -16.46
C ILE A 199 -11.43 7.88 -16.98
N LYS A 200 -10.22 7.44 -17.31
CA LYS A 200 -9.17 8.35 -17.81
C LYS A 200 -9.54 8.91 -19.19
N GLU A 201 -10.00 8.06 -20.09
CA GLU A 201 -10.50 8.48 -21.41
C GLU A 201 -11.72 9.40 -21.27
N TYR A 202 -12.65 9.03 -20.38
CA TYR A 202 -13.84 9.84 -20.10
C TYR A 202 -13.48 11.23 -19.59
N ASN A 203 -12.60 11.32 -18.58
CA ASN A 203 -12.18 12.59 -18.03
C ASN A 203 -11.43 13.45 -19.05
N ALA A 204 -10.59 12.84 -19.90
CA ALA A 204 -9.91 13.55 -20.98
C ALA A 204 -10.90 14.19 -21.96
N LYS A 205 -11.94 13.43 -22.38
CA LYS A 205 -13.03 13.95 -23.21
C LYS A 205 -13.80 15.07 -22.51
N PHE A 206 -14.16 14.89 -21.26
CA PHE A 206 -14.89 15.88 -20.48
C PHE A 206 -14.11 17.20 -20.37
N ILE A 207 -12.81 17.13 -20.08
CA ILE A 207 -11.95 18.30 -19.96
C ILE A 207 -11.78 18.99 -21.31
N SER A 208 -11.62 18.24 -22.39
CA SER A 208 -11.50 18.79 -23.76
C SER A 208 -12.83 19.26 -24.35
N ARG A 209 -13.96 19.09 -23.64
CA ARG A 209 -15.31 19.45 -24.08
C ARG A 209 -15.73 18.82 -25.42
N GLN A 210 -15.31 17.59 -25.67
CA GLN A 210 -15.67 16.78 -26.83
C GLN A 210 -16.90 15.92 -26.59
#